data_6e2820d32245988eddf3d0604ca018da
#
_entry.id   6e2820d32245988eddf3d0604ca018da
#
_cell.length_a   1.000
_cell.length_b   1.000
_cell.length_c   1.000
_cell.angle_alpha   90.00
_cell.angle_beta   90.00
_cell.angle_gamma   90.00
#
_symmetry.space_group_name_H-M   'P 1'
#
loop_
_entity.id
_entity.type
_entity.pdbx_description
1 polymer ?
#
loop_
_entity_poly.entity_id
_entity_poly.type
_entity_poly.pdbx_seq_one_letter_code
_entity_poly.pdbx_strand_id
1 'polypeptide(L)'
;QQWSALPPFCLSALMRRLIEAAKPLSVTCHRAFDVCRDPFTALEQLIELGCDRILTSGQQSDAVKGIPLIAELVKRADGRIIIMPGCGVRENNIGKIEAETGAKEFHTSARSIVYSKMEYRNENVPMGSSIVSSEFETVQTDREKVKAYI
;
A
#
# COMPACT_ATOMS: atom_id res chain seq x y z
N GLN A 1 -6.52 -11.33 19.29
CA GLN A 1 -5.84 -10.98 20.55
C GLN A 1 -4.60 -11.83 20.89
N GLN A 2 -4.07 -12.66 19.97
CA GLN A 2 -2.91 -13.53 20.26
C GLN A 2 -1.67 -13.29 19.39
N TRP A 3 -1.65 -12.28 18.53
CA TRP A 3 -0.52 -12.01 17.65
C TRP A 3 0.66 -11.27 18.31
N SER A 4 0.43 -10.66 19.48
CA SER A 4 1.47 -9.95 20.26
C SER A 4 2.39 -10.86 21.05
N ALA A 5 2.15 -12.17 21.08
CA ALA A 5 2.87 -13.13 21.91
C ALA A 5 3.85 -14.04 21.15
N LEU A 6 3.94 -13.94 19.81
CA LEU A 6 4.95 -14.69 19.07
C LEU A 6 6.30 -13.99 19.20
N PRO A 7 7.36 -14.69 19.61
CA PRO A 7 8.69 -14.10 19.62
C PRO A 7 9.09 -13.65 18.21
N PRO A 8 9.88 -12.58 18.07
CA PRO A 8 10.28 -12.02 16.76
C PRO A 8 10.86 -13.07 15.81
N PHE A 9 11.50 -14.07 16.33
CA PHE A 9 12.04 -15.21 15.57
C PHE A 9 11.00 -16.05 14.83
N CYS A 10 9.79 -16.19 15.38
CA CYS A 10 8.75 -17.02 14.77
C CYS A 10 8.19 -16.35 13.51
N LEU A 11 7.99 -15.04 13.55
CA LEU A 11 7.46 -14.27 12.42
C LEU A 11 8.47 -14.22 11.27
N SER A 12 9.75 -14.01 11.57
CA SER A 12 10.82 -14.02 10.58
C SER A 12 10.98 -15.38 9.89
N ALA A 13 10.86 -16.50 10.64
CA ALA A 13 10.93 -17.84 10.06
C ALA A 13 9.75 -18.14 9.13
N LEU A 14 8.53 -17.72 9.49
CA LEU A 14 7.35 -17.87 8.63
C LEU A 14 7.45 -17.02 7.37
N MET A 15 7.86 -15.76 7.50
CA MET A 15 8.08 -14.86 6.36
C MET A 15 9.12 -15.43 5.39
N ARG A 16 10.24 -15.95 5.89
CA ARG A 16 11.27 -16.61 5.05
C ARG A 16 10.69 -17.77 4.26
N ARG A 17 9.90 -18.63 4.88
CA ARG A 17 9.24 -19.76 4.20
C ARG A 17 8.28 -19.30 3.10
N LEU A 18 7.52 -18.23 3.35
CA LEU A 18 6.61 -17.67 2.35
C LEU A 18 7.37 -17.06 1.17
N ILE A 19 8.43 -16.32 1.44
CA ILE A 19 9.27 -15.72 0.40
C ILE A 19 9.92 -16.80 -0.46
N GLU A 20 10.49 -17.84 0.16
CA GLU A 20 11.07 -18.97 -0.59
C GLU A 20 10.03 -19.71 -1.45
N ALA A 21 8.83 -19.91 -0.91
CA ALA A 21 7.74 -20.56 -1.65
C ALA A 21 7.20 -19.70 -2.81
N ALA A 22 7.32 -18.38 -2.71
CA ALA A 22 6.89 -17.44 -3.75
C ALA A 22 7.85 -17.38 -4.95
N LYS A 23 9.10 -17.80 -4.82
CA LYS A 23 10.07 -17.70 -5.90
C LYS A 23 9.61 -18.47 -7.16
N PRO A 24 9.80 -17.93 -8.37
CA PRO A 24 10.57 -16.70 -8.71
C PRO A 24 9.76 -15.40 -8.68
N LEU A 25 8.59 -15.36 -8.05
CA LEU A 25 7.74 -14.17 -7.99
C LEU A 25 8.33 -13.13 -7.05
N SER A 26 8.11 -11.85 -7.39
CA SER A 26 8.46 -10.71 -6.56
C SER A 26 7.54 -10.62 -5.34
N VAL A 27 8.10 -10.35 -4.17
CA VAL A 27 7.40 -10.30 -2.89
C VAL A 27 7.37 -8.89 -2.34
N THR A 28 6.17 -8.39 -2.05
CA THR A 28 5.95 -7.08 -1.44
C THR A 28 5.44 -7.23 -0.01
N CYS A 29 6.15 -6.64 0.95
CA CYS A 29 5.60 -6.43 2.28
C CYS A 29 4.52 -5.34 2.20
N HIS A 30 3.29 -5.67 2.59
CA HIS A 30 2.18 -4.74 2.54
C HIS A 30 2.18 -3.76 3.73
N ARG A 31 1.13 -2.94 3.85
CA ARG A 31 0.98 -1.92 4.89
C ARG A 31 0.95 -2.41 6.35
N ALA A 32 1.12 -3.70 6.63
CA ALA A 32 1.47 -4.17 7.98
C ALA A 32 2.78 -3.51 8.47
N PHE A 33 3.65 -3.10 7.56
CA PHE A 33 4.83 -2.28 7.87
C PHE A 33 4.46 -0.97 8.59
N ASP A 34 3.34 -0.35 8.23
CA ASP A 34 2.92 0.94 8.82
C ASP A 34 2.52 0.86 10.30
N VAL A 35 2.32 -0.34 10.84
CA VAL A 35 1.96 -0.57 12.25
C VAL A 35 3.10 -1.22 13.05
N CYS A 36 4.28 -1.37 12.46
CA CYS A 36 5.45 -1.85 13.20
C CYS A 36 5.95 -0.80 14.21
N ARG A 37 6.61 -1.26 15.26
CA ARG A 37 7.12 -0.39 16.33
C ARG A 37 8.30 0.45 15.87
N ASP A 38 9.23 -0.15 15.13
CA ASP A 38 10.45 0.47 14.63
C ASP A 38 10.58 0.19 13.13
N PRO A 39 10.33 1.21 12.27
CA PRO A 39 10.38 1.05 10.83
C PRO A 39 11.79 0.78 10.31
N PHE A 40 12.83 1.23 10.99
CA PHE A 40 14.21 1.03 10.54
C PHE A 40 14.70 -0.39 10.81
N THR A 41 14.39 -0.92 11.98
CA THR A 41 14.64 -2.34 12.28
C THR A 41 13.83 -3.24 11.34
N ALA A 42 12.55 -2.90 11.07
CA ALA A 42 11.72 -3.66 10.13
C ALA A 42 12.25 -3.61 8.70
N LEU A 43 12.76 -2.46 8.24
CA LEU A 43 13.42 -2.31 6.95
C LEU A 43 14.58 -3.30 6.79
N GLU A 44 15.52 -3.33 7.72
CA GLU A 44 16.68 -4.22 7.63
C GLU A 44 16.26 -5.70 7.67
N GLN A 45 15.30 -6.06 8.52
CA GLN A 45 14.76 -7.42 8.57
C GLN A 45 14.13 -7.86 7.24
N LEU A 46 13.38 -6.98 6.58
CA LEU A 46 12.76 -7.29 5.29
C LEU A 46 13.79 -7.42 4.16
N ILE A 47 14.87 -6.63 4.20
CA ILE A 47 16.01 -6.76 3.30
C ILE A 47 16.69 -8.12 3.50
N GLU A 48 17.00 -8.49 4.74
CA GLU A 48 17.63 -9.80 5.09
C GLU A 48 16.75 -10.99 4.70
N LEU A 49 15.44 -10.84 4.76
CA LEU A 49 14.48 -11.87 4.36
C LEU A 49 14.38 -12.01 2.84
N GLY A 50 14.82 -11.02 2.07
CA GLY A 50 14.76 -11.02 0.62
C GLY A 50 13.41 -10.55 0.06
N CYS A 51 12.71 -9.64 0.75
CA CYS A 51 11.59 -8.91 0.16
C CYS A 51 12.09 -7.96 -0.93
N ASP A 52 11.32 -7.82 -2.00
CA ASP A 52 11.65 -6.91 -3.10
C ASP A 52 11.13 -5.49 -2.86
N ARG A 53 9.98 -5.36 -2.16
CA ARG A 53 9.30 -4.08 -1.95
C ARG A 53 8.70 -3.95 -0.56
N ILE A 54 8.55 -2.71 -0.13
CA ILE A 54 7.75 -2.31 1.03
C ILE A 54 6.70 -1.31 0.57
N LEU A 55 5.42 -1.66 0.69
CA LEU A 55 4.29 -0.74 0.49
C LEU A 55 4.02 -0.02 1.81
N THR A 56 4.15 1.31 1.82
CA THR A 56 4.02 2.11 3.04
C THR A 56 3.36 3.46 2.81
N SER A 57 2.67 3.96 3.80
CA SER A 57 2.24 5.36 3.90
C SER A 57 3.13 6.19 4.81
N GLY A 58 4.32 5.66 5.19
CA GLY A 58 5.22 6.32 6.15
C GLY A 58 4.64 6.34 7.56
N GLN A 59 3.92 5.29 7.97
CA GLN A 59 3.25 5.19 9.28
C GLN A 59 2.24 6.33 9.54
N GLN A 60 1.70 6.92 8.48
CA GLN A 60 0.72 8.00 8.56
C GLN A 60 -0.61 7.60 7.90
N SER A 61 -1.62 8.46 8.05
CA SER A 61 -2.94 8.25 7.43
C SER A 61 -2.88 8.19 5.90
N ASP A 62 -1.89 8.86 5.31
CA ASP A 62 -1.65 8.91 3.87
C ASP A 62 -0.16 9.17 3.56
N ALA A 63 0.24 8.86 2.31
CA ALA A 63 1.63 8.97 1.88
C ALA A 63 2.16 10.41 1.86
N VAL A 64 1.30 11.43 1.69
CA VAL A 64 1.75 12.84 1.70
C VAL A 64 2.22 13.24 3.09
N LYS A 65 1.49 12.85 4.14
CA LYS A 65 1.91 13.09 5.52
C LYS A 65 3.11 12.25 5.91
N GLY A 66 3.26 11.08 5.29
CA GLY A 66 4.36 10.15 5.53
C GLY A 66 5.67 10.49 4.80
N ILE A 67 5.70 11.52 3.96
CA ILE A 67 6.89 11.93 3.19
C ILE A 67 8.18 11.92 4.02
N PRO A 68 8.24 12.49 5.24
CA PRO A 68 9.49 12.53 5.99
C PRO A 68 10.06 11.15 6.31
N LEU A 69 9.20 10.19 6.73
CA LEU A 69 9.65 8.83 7.00
C LEU A 69 9.95 8.07 5.71
N ILE A 70 9.14 8.23 4.67
CA ILE A 70 9.35 7.57 3.37
C ILE A 70 10.70 8.00 2.78
N ALA A 71 11.05 9.28 2.83
CA ALA A 71 12.35 9.78 2.36
C ALA A 71 13.51 9.13 3.11
N GLU A 72 13.42 9.04 4.43
CA GLU A 72 14.47 8.40 5.24
C GLU A 72 14.55 6.89 4.96
N LEU A 73 13.42 6.21 4.72
CA LEU A 73 13.40 4.79 4.32
C LEU A 73 14.06 4.59 2.96
N VAL A 74 13.75 5.43 1.96
CA VAL A 74 14.39 5.38 0.63
C VAL A 74 15.91 5.55 0.76
N LYS A 75 16.35 6.55 1.52
CA LYS A 75 17.76 6.79 1.77
C LYS A 75 18.45 5.60 2.41
N ARG A 76 17.87 5.02 3.46
CA ARG A 76 18.44 3.86 4.18
C ARG A 76 18.37 2.57 3.38
N ALA A 77 17.34 2.41 2.57
CA ALA A 77 17.20 1.25 1.68
C ALA A 77 18.38 1.15 0.70
N ASP A 78 18.90 2.29 0.24
CA ASP A 78 20.07 2.39 -0.65
C ASP A 78 20.01 1.41 -1.83
N GLY A 79 18.84 1.30 -2.45
CA GLY A 79 18.58 0.39 -3.56
C GLY A 79 18.49 -1.12 -3.22
N ARG A 80 18.66 -1.51 -1.95
CA ARG A 80 18.58 -2.91 -1.51
C ARG A 80 17.16 -3.46 -1.49
N ILE A 81 16.17 -2.59 -1.36
CA ILE A 81 14.74 -2.89 -1.39
C ILE A 81 14.00 -1.67 -1.93
N ILE A 82 12.90 -1.88 -2.66
CA ILE A 82 12.11 -0.79 -3.21
C ILE A 82 11.13 -0.29 -2.14
N ILE A 83 11.17 1.02 -1.86
CA ILE A 83 10.15 1.67 -1.03
C ILE A 83 9.08 2.22 -1.96
N MET A 84 7.85 1.71 -1.83
CA MET A 84 6.71 2.02 -2.68
C MET A 84 5.65 2.79 -1.88
N PRO A 85 5.58 4.14 -2.00
CA PRO A 85 4.54 4.92 -1.35
C PRO A 85 3.15 4.50 -1.81
N GLY A 86 2.22 4.37 -0.87
CA GLY A 86 0.82 4.06 -1.15
C GLY A 86 -0.11 4.63 -0.08
N CYS A 87 -1.40 4.56 -0.32
CA CYS A 87 -2.44 5.23 0.44
C CYS A 87 -2.50 6.74 0.14
N GLY A 88 -3.52 7.12 -0.59
CA GLY A 88 -3.76 8.53 -0.95
C GLY A 88 -2.84 9.08 -2.03
N VAL A 89 -2.05 8.25 -2.73
CA VAL A 89 -1.31 8.66 -3.92
C VAL A 89 -2.29 8.94 -5.06
N ARG A 90 -2.20 10.14 -5.63
CA ARG A 90 -3.08 10.67 -6.66
C ARG A 90 -2.28 11.46 -7.69
N GLU A 91 -2.89 11.71 -8.87
CA GLU A 91 -2.30 12.49 -9.96
C GLU A 91 -1.79 13.88 -9.54
N ASN A 92 -2.46 14.51 -8.57
CA ASN A 92 -2.12 15.85 -8.10
C ASN A 92 -1.05 15.88 -7.01
N ASN A 93 -0.59 14.74 -6.51
CA ASN A 93 0.40 14.70 -5.43
C ASN A 93 1.57 13.73 -5.67
N ILE A 94 1.49 12.86 -6.68
CA ILE A 94 2.55 11.88 -6.97
C ILE A 94 3.89 12.56 -7.28
N GLY A 95 3.89 13.63 -8.08
CA GLY A 95 5.12 14.38 -8.39
C GLY A 95 5.77 15.00 -7.15
N LYS A 96 4.94 15.49 -6.20
CA LYS A 96 5.46 15.98 -4.91
C LYS A 96 6.09 14.84 -4.09
N ILE A 97 5.40 13.70 -3.99
CA ILE A 97 5.90 12.54 -3.24
C ILE A 97 7.21 12.06 -3.86
N GLU A 98 7.28 11.95 -5.20
CA GLU A 98 8.52 11.57 -5.89
C GLU A 98 9.67 12.53 -5.59
N ALA A 99 9.45 13.82 -5.78
CA ALA A 99 10.48 14.85 -5.62
C ALA A 99 11.03 14.91 -4.18
N GLU A 100 10.16 14.75 -3.17
CA GLU A 100 10.56 14.87 -1.77
C GLU A 100 11.06 13.55 -1.16
N THR A 101 10.71 12.40 -1.73
CA THR A 101 11.13 11.09 -1.18
C THR A 101 12.19 10.38 -1.99
N GLY A 102 12.28 10.66 -3.29
CA GLY A 102 13.12 9.91 -4.23
C GLY A 102 12.58 8.53 -4.59
N ALA A 103 11.36 8.16 -4.16
CA ALA A 103 10.72 6.90 -4.53
C ALA A 103 10.49 6.82 -6.04
N LYS A 104 10.60 5.60 -6.62
CA LYS A 104 10.47 5.35 -8.05
C LYS A 104 9.29 4.46 -8.42
N GLU A 105 8.71 3.76 -7.46
CA GLU A 105 7.50 2.98 -7.64
C GLU A 105 6.41 3.49 -6.71
N PHE A 106 5.17 3.52 -7.19
CA PHE A 106 4.02 4.06 -6.44
C PHE A 106 2.83 3.12 -6.53
N HIS A 107 2.06 3.05 -5.47
CA HIS A 107 0.82 2.28 -5.43
C HIS A 107 -0.39 3.22 -5.40
N THR A 108 -1.23 3.10 -6.41
CA THR A 108 -2.50 3.83 -6.51
C THR A 108 -3.62 2.94 -7.00
N SER A 109 -4.85 3.28 -6.66
CA SER A 109 -6.03 2.58 -7.15
C SER A 109 -6.67 3.24 -8.38
N ALA A 110 -6.31 4.50 -8.67
CA ALA A 110 -6.84 5.28 -9.79
C ALA A 110 -8.38 5.17 -9.95
N ARG A 111 -9.13 5.21 -8.84
CA ARG A 111 -10.56 4.86 -8.83
C ARG A 111 -11.44 5.99 -9.34
N SER A 112 -12.48 5.61 -10.08
CA SER A 112 -13.66 6.43 -10.41
C SER A 112 -14.95 5.73 -10.03
N ILE A 113 -15.98 6.51 -9.75
CA ILE A 113 -17.34 6.01 -9.53
C ILE A 113 -17.97 5.79 -10.90
N VAL A 114 -18.53 4.61 -11.11
CA VAL A 114 -19.31 4.26 -12.29
C VAL A 114 -20.73 3.96 -11.84
N TYR A 115 -21.68 4.67 -12.40
CA TYR A 115 -23.10 4.47 -12.10
C TYR A 115 -23.65 3.22 -12.76
N SER A 116 -24.50 2.49 -12.04
CA SER A 116 -25.21 1.34 -12.57
C SER A 116 -26.09 1.73 -13.76
N LYS A 117 -26.10 0.88 -14.79
CA LYS A 117 -26.98 1.01 -15.95
C LYS A 117 -28.40 0.46 -15.70
N MET A 118 -28.71 0.05 -14.46
CA MET A 118 -30.06 -0.43 -14.11
C MET A 118 -31.08 0.68 -14.26
N GLU A 119 -32.15 0.41 -15.00
CA GLU A 119 -33.27 1.33 -15.20
C GLU A 119 -34.19 1.34 -13.98
N TYR A 120 -34.53 0.17 -13.45
CA TYR A 120 -35.32 0.06 -12.22
C TYR A 120 -34.42 0.19 -10.99
N ARG A 121 -34.82 1.06 -10.05
CA ARG A 121 -34.13 1.27 -8.79
C ARG A 121 -35.14 1.28 -7.64
N ASN A 122 -34.90 0.43 -6.64
CA ASN A 122 -35.65 0.48 -5.38
C ASN A 122 -34.76 1.07 -4.29
N GLU A 123 -34.97 2.37 -4.03
CA GLU A 123 -34.19 3.11 -3.04
C GLU A 123 -34.61 2.82 -1.59
N ASN A 124 -35.72 2.08 -1.40
CA ASN A 124 -36.26 1.78 -0.06
C ASN A 124 -35.65 0.54 0.58
N VAL A 125 -34.84 -0.23 -0.16
CA VAL A 125 -34.27 -1.48 0.31
C VAL A 125 -32.73 -1.44 0.22
N PRO A 126 -32.03 -0.95 1.25
CA PRO A 126 -30.57 -1.00 1.28
C PRO A 126 -30.13 -2.47 1.47
N MET A 127 -29.26 -2.95 0.57
CA MET A 127 -28.72 -4.32 0.61
C MET A 127 -27.29 -4.37 1.16
N GLY A 128 -26.64 -3.23 1.34
CA GLY A 128 -25.25 -3.13 1.78
C GLY A 128 -25.06 -2.49 3.15
N SER A 129 -23.86 -2.60 3.68
CA SER A 129 -23.44 -1.86 4.88
C SER A 129 -23.22 -0.39 4.54
N SER A 130 -23.41 0.49 5.53
CA SER A 130 -23.32 1.96 5.48
C SER A 130 -21.99 2.55 4.92
N ILE A 131 -21.12 1.76 4.34
CA ILE A 131 -19.81 2.16 3.79
C ILE A 131 -19.91 2.50 2.29
N VAL A 132 -20.95 2.05 1.60
CA VAL A 132 -21.18 2.35 0.17
C VAL A 132 -22.24 3.42 0.09
N SER A 133 -21.92 4.54 -0.57
CA SER A 133 -22.80 5.71 -0.65
C SER A 133 -24.08 5.44 -1.46
N SER A 134 -24.08 4.45 -2.35
CA SER A 134 -25.23 4.01 -3.13
C SER A 134 -24.99 2.60 -3.69
N GLU A 135 -26.04 1.78 -3.71
CA GLU A 135 -25.98 0.44 -4.32
C GLU A 135 -25.96 0.49 -5.85
N PHE A 136 -26.23 1.65 -6.40
CA PHE A 136 -26.22 1.91 -7.84
C PHE A 136 -24.90 2.52 -8.32
N GLU A 137 -23.87 2.48 -7.46
CA GLU A 137 -22.53 2.96 -7.75
C GLU A 137 -21.53 1.81 -7.61
N THR A 138 -20.59 1.74 -8.56
CA THR A 138 -19.49 0.80 -8.50
C THR A 138 -18.18 1.59 -8.61
N VAL A 139 -17.20 1.23 -7.79
CA VAL A 139 -15.88 1.83 -7.86
C VAL A 139 -14.99 0.98 -8.75
N GLN A 140 -14.48 1.56 -9.83
CA GLN A 140 -13.61 0.88 -10.79
C GLN A 140 -12.32 1.67 -11.01
N THR A 141 -11.26 0.98 -11.44
CA THR A 141 -10.04 1.65 -11.91
C THR A 141 -10.32 2.36 -13.23
N ASP A 142 -9.97 3.63 -13.29
CA ASP A 142 -10.21 4.51 -14.44
C ASP A 142 -8.95 4.60 -15.31
N ARG A 143 -9.12 4.26 -16.59
CA ARG A 143 -8.02 4.27 -17.56
C ARG A 143 -7.39 5.65 -17.75
N GLU A 144 -8.21 6.70 -17.78
CA GLU A 144 -7.69 8.07 -18.01
C GLU A 144 -6.95 8.57 -16.77
N LYS A 145 -7.40 8.20 -15.56
CA LYS A 145 -6.64 8.46 -14.35
C LYS A 145 -5.30 7.70 -14.35
N VAL A 146 -5.29 6.44 -14.78
CA VAL A 146 -4.02 5.69 -14.89
C VAL A 146 -3.04 6.40 -15.80
N LYS A 147 -3.50 6.90 -16.96
CA LYS A 147 -2.64 7.67 -17.88
C LYS A 147 -2.08 8.97 -17.28
N ALA A 148 -2.83 9.60 -16.38
CA ALA A 148 -2.41 10.84 -15.73
C ALA A 148 -1.28 10.65 -14.70
N TYR A 149 -0.93 9.39 -14.37
CA TYR A 149 0.20 9.06 -13.50
C TYR A 149 1.50 8.78 -14.26
N ILE A 150 1.44 8.67 -15.58
CA ILE A 150 2.56 8.37 -16.45
C ILE A 150 3.05 9.64 -17.14
#